data_e1cec6ce084e47159e9352aed12953d6
#
_entry.id   e1cec6ce084e47159e9352aed12953d6
#
_cell.length_a   1.000
_cell.length_b   1.000
_cell.length_c   1.000
_cell.angle_alpha   90.00
_cell.angle_beta   90.00
_cell.angle_gamma   90.00
#
_symmetry.space_group_name_H-M   'P 1'
#
loop_
_entity.id
_entity.type
_entity.pdbx_description
1 polymer ?
#
loop_
_entity_poly.entity_id
_entity_poly.type
_entity_poly.pdbx_seq_one_letter_code
_entity_poly.pdbx_strand_id
1 'polypeptide(L)'
;RFREKKIQTFIIAPDKGHEYKRLCDNMNGTYVKFSPGGCACINVMEIRKKDDSANHVIDGVGREASELALKIQSLHVFFSLLIPTMTAEEDQILDEALILTYEKYGITHDNASLYDDVAEGTYKKMPVLSDLYNVLKEMPEGTKRLCLMLNRFVHGSFASLNQQTNIRESEYMVFDISDIQGEFLTALMYTVLEYVYARAKENRTKKKAIIVDEIWELIGSKSNAKAAEIVLEIFKIIRGYGGAAIAATQDLNDFFSLEDGKYGKGIINNCKTKIVLN
;
A
#
# COMPACT_ATOMS: atom_id res chain seq x y z
N ARG A 1 -16.71 -13.97 16.38
CA ARG A 1 -16.78 -15.05 15.38
C ARG A 1 -15.49 -15.21 14.59
N PHE A 2 -14.85 -14.11 14.07
CA PHE A 2 -13.56 -14.18 13.37
C PHE A 2 -12.44 -14.65 14.29
N ARG A 3 -12.36 -14.14 15.53
CA ARG A 3 -11.39 -14.56 16.53
C ARG A 3 -11.50 -16.06 16.88
N GLU A 4 -12.70 -16.55 17.11
CA GLU A 4 -12.94 -17.98 17.42
C GLU A 4 -12.46 -18.89 16.27
N LYS A 5 -12.55 -18.40 15.03
CA LYS A 5 -12.11 -19.11 13.83
C LYS A 5 -10.65 -18.81 13.45
N LYS A 6 -9.91 -18.06 14.28
CA LYS A 6 -8.53 -17.62 14.02
C LYS A 6 -8.35 -16.97 12.65
N ILE A 7 -9.33 -16.16 12.23
CA ILE A 7 -9.29 -15.40 10.98
C ILE A 7 -8.49 -14.13 11.23
N GLN A 8 -7.37 -13.98 10.53
CA GLN A 8 -6.61 -12.74 10.54
C GLN A 8 -7.45 -11.62 9.93
N THR A 9 -7.58 -10.49 10.60
CA THR A 9 -8.48 -9.42 10.21
C THR A 9 -7.73 -8.11 10.11
N PHE A 10 -7.86 -7.44 8.98
CA PHE A 10 -7.33 -6.11 8.72
C PHE A 10 -8.47 -5.16 8.43
N ILE A 11 -8.50 -4.02 9.10
CA ILE A 11 -9.50 -2.96 8.91
C ILE A 11 -8.75 -1.68 8.52
N ILE A 12 -9.11 -1.09 7.41
CA ILE A 12 -8.63 0.21 6.94
C ILE A 12 -9.79 1.19 7.11
N ALA A 13 -9.62 2.20 7.97
CA ALA A 13 -10.66 3.12 8.37
C ALA A 13 -10.19 4.57 8.23
N PRO A 14 -10.57 5.26 7.14
CA PRO A 14 -10.15 6.64 6.89
C PRO A 14 -10.90 7.68 7.73
N ASP A 15 -12.17 7.43 8.09
CA ASP A 15 -13.01 8.41 8.76
C ASP A 15 -13.23 8.14 10.24
N LYS A 16 -13.57 6.90 10.58
CA LYS A 16 -14.06 6.52 11.91
C LYS A 16 -13.18 5.48 12.60
N GLY A 17 -11.89 5.54 12.34
CA GLY A 17 -10.93 4.57 12.88
C GLY A 17 -11.01 4.43 14.40
N HIS A 18 -11.29 5.51 15.12
CA HIS A 18 -11.43 5.52 16.58
C HIS A 18 -12.58 4.63 17.10
N GLU A 19 -13.63 4.41 16.32
CA GLU A 19 -14.75 3.52 16.70
C GLU A 19 -14.28 2.06 16.81
N TYR A 20 -13.31 1.67 16.00
CA TYR A 20 -12.73 0.32 16.02
C TYR A 20 -11.74 0.10 17.17
N LYS A 21 -11.26 1.17 17.84
CA LYS A 21 -10.23 1.08 18.88
C LYS A 21 -10.63 0.17 20.02
N ARG A 22 -11.82 0.38 20.58
CA ARG A 22 -12.35 -0.45 21.70
C ARG A 22 -12.46 -1.93 21.31
N LEU A 23 -12.89 -2.21 20.08
CA LEU A 23 -12.98 -3.57 19.58
C LEU A 23 -11.58 -4.18 19.41
N CYS A 24 -10.64 -3.40 18.88
CA CYS A 24 -9.25 -3.80 18.69
C CYS A 24 -8.60 -4.17 20.04
N ASP A 25 -8.76 -3.32 21.06
CA ASP A 25 -8.24 -3.55 22.41
C ASP A 25 -8.82 -4.83 23.03
N ASN A 26 -10.13 -5.06 22.89
CA ASN A 26 -10.80 -6.27 23.39
C ASN A 26 -10.34 -7.54 22.67
N MET A 27 -9.85 -7.40 21.44
CA MET A 27 -9.34 -8.51 20.64
C MET A 27 -7.84 -8.76 20.85
N ASN A 28 -7.18 -7.99 21.72
CA ASN A 28 -5.72 -7.92 21.85
C ASN A 28 -5.05 -7.67 20.49
N GLY A 29 -5.68 -6.83 19.68
CA GLY A 29 -5.21 -6.45 18.35
C GLY A 29 -4.18 -5.34 18.39
N THR A 30 -3.71 -4.96 17.20
CA THR A 30 -2.84 -3.80 17.00
C THR A 30 -3.66 -2.68 16.37
N TYR A 31 -3.79 -1.59 17.10
CA TYR A 31 -4.38 -0.37 16.61
C TYR A 31 -3.29 0.60 16.17
N VAL A 32 -3.24 0.88 14.88
CA VAL A 32 -2.24 1.74 14.24
C VAL A 32 -2.91 3.03 13.86
N LYS A 33 -2.52 4.13 14.51
CA LYS A 33 -3.04 5.46 14.16
C LYS A 33 -1.97 6.26 13.41
N PHE A 34 -2.33 6.68 12.19
CA PHE A 34 -1.53 7.60 11.40
C PHE A 34 -1.99 9.02 11.66
N SER A 35 -1.06 9.89 12.05
CA SER A 35 -1.33 11.32 12.28
C SER A 35 -0.08 12.14 11.97
N PRO A 36 -0.23 13.42 11.62
CA PRO A 36 0.90 14.32 11.49
C PRO A 36 1.70 14.36 12.81
N GLY A 37 3.00 14.08 12.75
CA GLY A 37 3.87 13.99 13.93
C GLY A 37 3.68 12.73 14.78
N GLY A 38 2.84 11.76 14.35
CA GLY A 38 2.69 10.46 15.00
C GLY A 38 3.91 9.55 14.80
N CYS A 39 3.91 8.40 15.48
CA CYS A 39 5.05 7.46 15.43
C CYS A 39 4.84 6.30 14.45
N ALA A 40 3.60 6.00 14.05
CA ALA A 40 3.30 4.88 13.17
C ALA A 40 3.81 5.14 11.74
N CYS A 41 4.55 4.18 11.20
CA CYS A 41 5.09 4.27 9.85
C CYS A 41 4.99 2.93 9.11
N ILE A 42 4.58 3.00 7.86
CA ILE A 42 4.80 1.99 6.83
C ILE A 42 5.77 2.60 5.83
N ASN A 43 6.94 2.01 5.69
CA ASN A 43 7.90 2.44 4.69
C ASN A 43 7.36 2.14 3.29
N VAL A 44 7.01 3.18 2.55
CA VAL A 44 6.47 3.05 1.19
C VAL A 44 7.45 2.41 0.22
N MET A 45 8.75 2.53 0.50
CA MET A 45 9.83 1.97 -0.32
C MET A 45 10.20 0.53 0.07
N GLU A 46 9.56 -0.07 1.07
CA GLU A 46 9.88 -1.42 1.52
C GLU A 46 9.43 -2.48 0.52
N ILE A 47 10.38 -3.28 0.04
CA ILE A 47 10.11 -4.53 -0.69
C ILE A 47 9.92 -5.61 0.37
N ARG A 48 8.75 -6.26 0.38
CA ARG A 48 8.39 -7.25 1.39
C ARG A 48 8.65 -8.65 0.90
N LYS A 49 9.06 -9.51 1.82
CA LYS A 49 9.25 -10.93 1.56
C LYS A 49 7.93 -11.57 1.11
N LYS A 50 7.98 -12.32 0.03
CA LYS A 50 6.89 -13.18 -0.41
C LYS A 50 7.07 -14.58 0.17
N ASP A 51 5.97 -15.32 0.32
CA ASP A 51 6.03 -16.73 0.64
C ASP A 51 6.55 -17.50 -0.58
N ASP A 52 7.72 -18.11 -0.46
CA ASP A 52 8.38 -18.90 -1.51
C ASP A 52 7.52 -20.12 -1.95
N SER A 53 6.50 -20.48 -1.18
CA SER A 53 5.54 -21.54 -1.53
C SER A 53 4.48 -21.11 -2.57
N ALA A 54 4.37 -19.81 -2.86
CA ALA A 54 3.45 -19.31 -3.86
C ALA A 54 4.13 -19.29 -5.21
N ASN A 55 3.70 -20.15 -6.14
CA ASN A 55 4.14 -20.23 -7.53
C ASN A 55 4.69 -18.91 -8.03
N HIS A 56 6.01 -18.87 -8.21
CA HIS A 56 6.65 -17.79 -8.94
C HIS A 56 5.95 -17.67 -10.30
N VAL A 57 5.50 -16.46 -10.64
CA VAL A 57 5.07 -16.18 -12.01
C VAL A 57 6.33 -16.23 -12.84
N ILE A 58 6.62 -17.39 -13.38
CA ILE A 58 7.71 -17.61 -14.32
C ILE A 58 7.18 -17.07 -15.65
N ASP A 59 7.86 -16.09 -16.22
CA ASP A 59 7.60 -15.68 -17.60
C ASP A 59 7.83 -16.87 -18.55
N GLY A 60 7.38 -16.77 -19.80
CA GLY A 60 7.56 -17.84 -20.79
C GLY A 60 9.02 -18.23 -21.08
N VAL A 61 9.99 -17.59 -20.41
CA VAL A 61 11.44 -17.83 -20.50
C VAL A 61 12.00 -18.43 -19.19
N GLY A 62 11.18 -18.65 -18.17
CA GLY A 62 11.57 -19.25 -16.90
C GLY A 62 12.24 -18.29 -15.91
N ARG A 63 12.05 -16.97 -16.07
CA ARG A 63 12.57 -15.95 -15.13
C ARG A 63 11.49 -15.47 -14.18
N GLU A 64 11.86 -15.29 -12.92
CA GLU A 64 11.01 -14.64 -11.93
C GLU A 64 10.87 -13.15 -12.24
N ALA A 65 9.67 -12.60 -12.03
CA ALA A 65 9.48 -11.15 -12.10
C ALA A 65 10.37 -10.44 -11.07
N SER A 66 11.01 -9.36 -11.47
CA SER A 66 11.83 -8.55 -10.56
C SER A 66 10.95 -7.90 -9.49
N GLU A 67 11.22 -8.19 -8.22
CA GLU A 67 10.53 -7.58 -7.09
C GLU A 67 10.75 -6.06 -7.05
N LEU A 68 11.95 -5.61 -7.43
CA LEU A 68 12.24 -4.18 -7.56
C LEU A 68 11.37 -3.53 -8.64
N ALA A 69 11.21 -4.15 -9.81
CA ALA A 69 10.38 -3.60 -10.87
C ALA A 69 8.90 -3.48 -10.44
N LEU A 70 8.37 -4.51 -9.76
CA LEU A 70 7.02 -4.47 -9.21
C LEU A 70 6.87 -3.37 -8.15
N LYS A 71 7.90 -3.18 -7.32
CA LYS A 71 7.90 -2.11 -6.30
C LYS A 71 7.94 -0.73 -6.92
N ILE A 72 8.76 -0.53 -7.94
CA ILE A 72 8.83 0.75 -8.68
C ILE A 72 7.47 1.06 -9.31
N GLN A 73 6.80 0.10 -9.93
CA GLN A 73 5.44 0.30 -10.46
C GLN A 73 4.46 0.75 -9.37
N SER A 74 4.50 0.12 -8.19
CA SER A 74 3.67 0.52 -7.05
C SER A 74 4.01 1.93 -6.57
N LEU A 75 5.30 2.30 -6.53
CA LEU A 75 5.74 3.64 -6.16
C LEU A 75 5.26 4.70 -7.17
N HIS A 76 5.24 4.42 -8.47
CA HIS A 76 4.65 5.31 -9.46
C HIS A 76 3.15 5.55 -9.18
N VAL A 77 2.41 4.52 -8.77
CA VAL A 77 1.01 4.71 -8.33
C VAL A 77 0.93 5.60 -7.11
N PHE A 78 1.74 5.32 -6.07
CA PHE A 78 1.79 6.14 -4.85
C PHE A 78 2.08 7.61 -5.17
N PHE A 79 3.12 7.89 -5.97
CA PHE A 79 3.50 9.26 -6.32
C PHE A 79 2.47 9.94 -7.22
N SER A 80 1.79 9.21 -8.11
CA SER A 80 0.71 9.76 -8.92
C SER A 80 -0.55 10.13 -8.11
N LEU A 81 -0.80 9.46 -6.99
CA LEU A 81 -1.83 9.85 -6.03
C LEU A 81 -1.40 11.05 -5.19
N LEU A 82 -0.12 11.11 -4.82
CA LEU A 82 0.44 12.19 -4.02
C LEU A 82 0.63 13.50 -4.82
N ILE A 83 0.93 13.37 -6.11
CA ILE A 83 1.19 14.45 -7.05
C ILE A 83 0.32 14.26 -8.30
N PRO A 84 -1.01 14.52 -8.24
CA PRO A 84 -1.91 14.27 -9.37
C PRO A 84 -1.55 15.04 -10.65
N THR A 85 -0.79 16.13 -10.50
CA THR A 85 -0.33 16.98 -11.60
C THR A 85 1.10 16.68 -12.06
N MET A 86 1.65 15.51 -11.71
CA MET A 86 2.99 15.08 -12.15
C MET A 86 3.04 14.95 -13.67
N THR A 87 4.05 15.54 -14.29
CA THR A 87 4.26 15.47 -15.74
C THR A 87 4.93 14.15 -16.13
N ALA A 88 4.85 13.79 -17.42
CA ALA A 88 5.54 12.60 -17.91
C ALA A 88 7.07 12.71 -17.77
N GLU A 89 7.63 13.91 -17.87
CA GLU A 89 9.05 14.16 -17.64
C GLU A 89 9.44 13.93 -16.19
N GLU A 90 8.63 14.46 -15.23
CA GLU A 90 8.83 14.24 -13.79
C GLU A 90 8.67 12.76 -13.41
N ASP A 91 7.74 12.04 -14.05
CA ASP A 91 7.54 10.61 -13.84
C ASP A 91 8.77 9.80 -14.30
N GLN A 92 9.38 10.18 -15.44
CA GLN A 92 10.62 9.55 -15.93
C GLN A 92 11.82 9.85 -15.02
N ILE A 93 11.96 11.10 -14.53
CA ILE A 93 13.01 11.48 -13.57
C ILE A 93 12.84 10.71 -12.26
N LEU A 94 11.59 10.54 -11.82
CA LEU A 94 11.28 9.76 -10.63
C LEU A 94 11.68 8.29 -10.79
N ASP A 95 11.41 7.68 -11.94
CA ASP A 95 11.80 6.30 -12.25
C ASP A 95 13.30 6.10 -12.09
N GLU A 96 14.09 6.97 -12.74
CA GLU A 96 15.56 6.94 -12.65
C GLU A 96 16.03 7.14 -11.20
N ALA A 97 15.46 8.12 -10.48
CA ALA A 97 15.81 8.38 -9.10
C ALA A 97 15.49 7.20 -8.17
N LEU A 98 14.39 6.50 -8.41
CA LEU A 98 14.01 5.29 -7.66
C LEU A 98 15.04 4.18 -7.88
N ILE A 99 15.38 3.88 -9.13
CA ILE A 99 16.39 2.87 -9.47
C ILE A 99 17.71 3.19 -8.77
N LEU A 100 18.22 4.43 -8.93
CA LEU A 100 19.48 4.87 -8.30
C LEU A 100 19.41 4.79 -6.77
N THR A 101 18.25 5.07 -6.17
CA THR A 101 18.08 4.97 -4.72
C THR A 101 18.25 3.54 -4.23
N TYR A 102 17.65 2.56 -4.90
CA TYR A 102 17.80 1.15 -4.54
C TYR A 102 19.22 0.63 -4.83
N GLU A 103 19.84 1.08 -5.92
CA GLU A 103 21.22 0.73 -6.25
C GLU A 103 22.22 1.16 -5.17
N LYS A 104 22.03 2.34 -4.53
CA LYS A 104 22.84 2.78 -3.38
C LYS A 104 22.77 1.82 -2.19
N TYR A 105 21.71 1.01 -2.10
CA TYR A 105 21.55 -0.07 -1.12
C TYR A 105 22.01 -1.45 -1.65
N GLY A 106 22.58 -1.48 -2.86
CA GLY A 106 23.00 -2.71 -3.53
C GLY A 106 21.81 -3.60 -3.92
N ILE A 107 20.63 -3.01 -4.14
CA ILE A 107 19.41 -3.68 -4.59
C ILE A 107 19.24 -3.40 -6.07
N THR A 108 19.12 -4.45 -6.88
CA THR A 108 18.99 -4.39 -8.34
C THR A 108 17.78 -5.21 -8.80
N HIS A 109 17.58 -5.30 -10.12
CA HIS A 109 16.54 -6.15 -10.71
C HIS A 109 16.76 -7.66 -10.50
N ASP A 110 17.93 -8.07 -10.02
CA ASP A 110 18.16 -9.44 -9.56
C ASP A 110 17.58 -9.63 -8.15
N ASN A 111 16.61 -10.52 -7.99
CA ASN A 111 15.96 -10.78 -6.71
C ASN A 111 16.95 -11.29 -5.64
N ALA A 112 18.07 -11.92 -6.02
CA ALA A 112 19.14 -12.31 -5.09
C ALA A 112 19.76 -11.10 -4.38
N SER A 113 19.76 -9.93 -5.03
CA SER A 113 20.30 -8.70 -4.45
C SER A 113 19.52 -8.14 -3.26
N LEU A 114 18.29 -8.62 -3.04
CA LEU A 114 17.45 -8.24 -1.90
C LEU A 114 17.97 -8.77 -0.56
N TYR A 115 18.75 -9.84 -0.60
CA TYR A 115 19.20 -10.52 0.61
C TYR A 115 20.54 -9.97 1.09
N ASP A 116 20.63 -9.77 2.41
CA ASP A 116 21.90 -9.55 3.12
C ASP A 116 22.55 -10.90 3.41
N ASP A 117 21.73 -11.87 3.85
CA ASP A 117 22.10 -13.28 3.96
C ASP A 117 21.03 -14.15 3.29
N VAL A 118 21.39 -14.78 2.16
CA VAL A 118 20.52 -15.67 1.40
C VAL A 118 20.18 -16.94 2.19
N ALA A 119 21.15 -17.46 2.97
CA ALA A 119 20.95 -18.70 3.73
C ALA A 119 19.97 -18.51 4.90
N GLU A 120 20.02 -17.35 5.55
CA GLU A 120 19.08 -16.98 6.62
C GLU A 120 17.79 -16.35 6.06
N GLY A 121 17.77 -16.01 4.79
CA GLY A 121 16.64 -15.33 4.15
C GLY A 121 16.38 -13.93 4.71
N THR A 122 17.42 -13.25 5.18
CA THR A 122 17.35 -11.91 5.76
C THR A 122 17.47 -10.87 4.65
N TYR A 123 16.46 -10.01 4.52
CA TYR A 123 16.47 -8.92 3.55
C TYR A 123 17.37 -7.77 4.02
N LYS A 124 17.99 -7.10 3.06
CA LYS A 124 18.71 -5.85 3.28
C LYS A 124 17.79 -4.78 3.89
N LYS A 125 18.38 -3.83 4.58
CA LYS A 125 17.68 -2.62 4.98
C LYS A 125 17.20 -1.88 3.73
N MET A 126 15.92 -1.54 3.70
CA MET A 126 15.31 -0.84 2.56
C MET A 126 15.55 0.68 2.66
N PRO A 127 15.66 1.38 1.53
CA PRO A 127 15.69 2.84 1.54
C PRO A 127 14.40 3.42 2.12
N VAL A 128 14.45 4.70 2.49
CA VAL A 128 13.30 5.50 2.94
C VAL A 128 13.19 6.77 2.07
N LEU A 129 12.12 7.54 2.24
CA LEU A 129 11.87 8.73 1.40
C LEU A 129 13.00 9.77 1.42
N SER A 130 13.75 9.89 2.55
CA SER A 130 14.92 10.79 2.60
C SER A 130 16.06 10.34 1.69
N ASP A 131 16.19 9.04 1.45
CA ASP A 131 17.23 8.54 0.55
C ASP A 131 16.90 8.92 -0.90
N LEU A 132 15.63 8.75 -1.31
CA LEU A 132 15.14 9.23 -2.60
C LEU A 132 15.29 10.75 -2.75
N TYR A 133 14.93 11.51 -1.70
CA TYR A 133 15.09 12.96 -1.70
C TYR A 133 16.55 13.37 -1.92
N ASN A 134 17.50 12.69 -1.28
CA ASN A 134 18.92 12.98 -1.45
C ASN A 134 19.40 12.64 -2.87
N VAL A 135 18.95 11.54 -3.46
CA VAL A 135 19.25 11.20 -4.87
C VAL A 135 18.72 12.27 -5.80
N LEU A 136 17.45 12.68 -5.67
CA LEU A 136 16.87 13.74 -6.47
C LEU A 136 17.62 15.08 -6.38
N LYS A 137 18.18 15.39 -5.21
CA LYS A 137 19.01 16.63 -5.04
C LYS A 137 20.35 16.55 -5.75
N GLU A 138 20.90 15.37 -5.95
CA GLU A 138 22.16 15.13 -6.65
C GLU A 138 21.97 15.07 -8.17
N MET A 139 20.75 14.87 -8.67
CA MET A 139 20.44 14.84 -10.10
C MET A 139 20.44 16.25 -10.72
N PRO A 140 20.87 16.40 -12.00
CA PRO A 140 21.26 17.71 -12.55
C PRO A 140 20.10 18.69 -12.75
N GLU A 141 18.96 18.30 -13.31
CA GLU A 141 17.85 19.23 -13.64
C GLU A 141 16.47 18.55 -13.54
N GLY A 142 15.41 19.39 -13.48
CA GLY A 142 14.01 18.89 -13.47
C GLY A 142 13.48 18.40 -12.12
N THR A 143 14.33 18.27 -11.10
CA THR A 143 13.98 17.63 -9.81
C THR A 143 13.40 18.55 -8.76
N LYS A 144 13.46 19.89 -8.95
CA LYS A 144 13.08 20.90 -7.93
C LYS A 144 11.67 20.70 -7.39
N ARG A 145 10.70 20.40 -8.25
CA ARG A 145 9.30 20.24 -7.84
C ARG A 145 9.12 18.93 -7.08
N LEU A 146 9.73 17.83 -7.52
CA LEU A 146 9.72 16.55 -6.79
C LEU A 146 10.36 16.71 -5.41
N CYS A 147 11.51 17.40 -5.31
CA CYS A 147 12.14 17.71 -4.02
C CYS A 147 11.23 18.56 -3.12
N LEU A 148 10.54 19.56 -3.65
CA LEU A 148 9.61 20.38 -2.86
C LEU A 148 8.44 19.55 -2.32
N MET A 149 7.88 18.65 -3.12
CA MET A 149 6.78 17.78 -2.69
C MET A 149 7.25 16.79 -1.63
N LEU A 150 8.42 16.16 -1.83
CA LEU A 150 9.00 15.23 -0.86
C LEU A 150 9.46 15.89 0.43
N ASN A 151 9.79 17.20 0.41
CA ASN A 151 10.25 17.92 1.60
C ASN A 151 9.25 17.85 2.77
N ARG A 152 7.95 17.76 2.50
CA ARG A 152 6.91 17.58 3.52
C ARG A 152 7.07 16.29 4.31
N PHE A 153 7.60 15.23 3.67
CA PHE A 153 7.81 13.91 4.25
C PHE A 153 9.20 13.73 4.84
N VAL A 154 10.17 14.55 4.45
CA VAL A 154 11.56 14.44 4.94
C VAL A 154 11.81 15.41 6.09
N HIS A 155 11.35 16.65 5.97
CA HIS A 155 11.63 17.72 6.94
C HIS A 155 10.37 18.42 7.47
N GLY A 156 9.21 18.12 6.91
CA GLY A 156 7.94 18.80 7.21
C GLY A 156 7.04 18.01 8.17
N SER A 157 5.75 18.33 8.12
CA SER A 157 4.72 17.81 9.04
C SER A 157 4.52 16.28 9.00
N PHE A 158 4.97 15.62 7.95
CA PHE A 158 4.88 14.16 7.78
C PHE A 158 6.23 13.45 7.89
N ALA A 159 7.25 14.09 8.46
CA ALA A 159 8.57 13.48 8.63
C ALA A 159 8.56 12.18 9.46
N SER A 160 7.56 11.98 10.30
CA SER A 160 7.34 10.71 11.02
C SER A 160 7.11 9.51 10.11
N LEU A 161 6.69 9.72 8.86
CA LEU A 161 6.49 8.66 7.85
C LEU A 161 7.76 8.33 7.06
N ASN A 162 8.85 9.04 7.32
CA ASN A 162 10.15 8.81 6.71
C ASN A 162 11.02 7.87 7.58
N GLN A 163 10.53 6.67 7.86
CA GLN A 163 11.17 5.69 8.71
C GLN A 163 10.96 4.27 8.16
N GLN A 164 11.68 3.32 8.72
CA GLN A 164 11.37 1.90 8.48
C GLN A 164 10.01 1.56 9.05
N THR A 165 9.35 0.56 8.49
CA THR A 165 8.08 0.05 9.01
C THR A 165 8.24 -0.36 10.47
N ASN A 166 7.40 0.18 11.34
CA ASN A 166 7.47 -0.03 12.78
C ASN A 166 6.16 -0.57 13.39
N ILE A 167 5.32 -1.19 12.56
CA ILE A 167 4.02 -1.70 12.97
C ILE A 167 4.18 -3.07 13.62
N ARG A 168 3.67 -3.20 14.86
CA ARG A 168 3.56 -4.50 15.53
C ARG A 168 2.48 -5.34 14.86
N GLU A 169 2.81 -6.54 14.46
CA GLU A 169 1.89 -7.46 13.82
C GLU A 169 1.01 -8.20 14.83
N SER A 170 -0.25 -8.40 14.47
CA SER A 170 -1.21 -9.20 15.24
C SER A 170 -2.29 -9.81 14.33
N GLU A 171 -3.10 -10.70 14.91
CA GLU A 171 -4.22 -11.35 14.19
C GLU A 171 -5.37 -10.38 13.86
N TYR A 172 -5.46 -9.27 14.59
CA TYR A 172 -6.48 -8.25 14.38
C TYR A 172 -5.81 -6.90 14.34
N MET A 173 -5.84 -6.26 13.19
CA MET A 173 -5.17 -4.98 12.96
C MET A 173 -6.16 -3.94 12.46
N VAL A 174 -6.10 -2.77 13.05
CA VAL A 174 -6.89 -1.61 12.63
C VAL A 174 -5.94 -0.50 12.24
N PHE A 175 -6.10 0.03 11.05
CA PHE A 175 -5.37 1.16 10.52
C PHE A 175 -6.30 2.38 10.50
N ASP A 176 -6.13 3.24 11.49
CA ASP A 176 -6.85 4.50 11.63
C ASP A 176 -6.09 5.61 10.92
N ILE A 177 -6.71 6.17 9.89
CA ILE A 177 -6.13 7.22 9.03
C ILE A 177 -6.94 8.53 9.17
N SER A 178 -7.86 8.62 10.12
CA SER A 178 -8.84 9.70 10.25
C SER A 178 -8.24 11.10 10.47
N ASP A 179 -7.01 11.19 10.98
CA ASP A 179 -6.31 12.47 11.16
C ASP A 179 -5.62 12.98 9.88
N ILE A 180 -5.64 12.19 8.80
CA ILE A 180 -5.03 12.53 7.51
C ILE A 180 -6.10 13.02 6.54
N GLN A 181 -5.80 14.05 5.78
CA GLN A 181 -6.76 14.68 4.85
C GLN A 181 -6.12 14.99 3.50
N GLY A 182 -6.98 15.29 2.52
CA GLY A 182 -6.57 15.70 1.18
C GLY A 182 -5.91 14.59 0.37
N GLU A 183 -5.06 14.98 -0.58
CA GLU A 183 -4.40 14.06 -1.52
C GLU A 183 -3.57 12.98 -0.81
N PHE A 184 -3.03 13.32 0.36
CA PHE A 184 -2.25 12.36 1.14
C PHE A 184 -3.10 11.24 1.76
N LEU A 185 -4.39 11.45 2.03
CA LEU A 185 -5.29 10.40 2.51
C LEU A 185 -5.34 9.24 1.53
N THR A 186 -5.60 9.52 0.24
CA THR A 186 -5.70 8.49 -0.79
C THR A 186 -4.38 7.74 -0.98
N ALA A 187 -3.25 8.46 -1.00
CA ALA A 187 -1.92 7.86 -1.12
C ALA A 187 -1.57 6.98 0.10
N LEU A 188 -1.94 7.39 1.32
CA LEU A 188 -1.72 6.61 2.53
C LEU A 188 -2.66 5.40 2.60
N MET A 189 -3.93 5.54 2.22
CA MET A 189 -4.86 4.41 2.11
C MET A 189 -4.33 3.36 1.14
N TYR A 190 -3.81 3.79 -0.01
CA TYR A 190 -3.16 2.92 -0.97
C TYR A 190 -1.96 2.17 -0.35
N THR A 191 -1.09 2.89 0.35
CA THR A 191 0.08 2.31 1.04
C THR A 191 -0.32 1.27 2.09
N VAL A 192 -1.34 1.58 2.89
CA VAL A 192 -1.87 0.65 3.90
C VAL A 192 -2.50 -0.57 3.24
N LEU A 193 -3.26 -0.37 2.15
CA LEU A 193 -3.87 -1.48 1.42
C LEU A 193 -2.80 -2.39 0.80
N GLU A 194 -1.75 -1.82 0.23
CA GLU A 194 -0.61 -2.56 -0.31
C GLU A 194 0.09 -3.38 0.78
N TYR A 195 0.33 -2.76 1.95
CA TYR A 195 0.86 -3.45 3.12
C TYR A 195 0.00 -4.64 3.53
N VAL A 196 -1.29 -4.41 3.71
CA VAL A 196 -2.26 -5.44 4.12
C VAL A 196 -2.35 -6.55 3.08
N TYR A 197 -2.33 -6.19 1.80
CA TYR A 197 -2.38 -7.17 0.72
C TYR A 197 -1.12 -8.02 0.63
N ALA A 198 0.06 -7.43 0.80
CA ALA A 198 1.31 -8.19 0.89
C ALA A 198 1.25 -9.19 2.05
N ARG A 199 0.84 -8.73 3.25
CA ARG A 199 0.64 -9.60 4.43
C ARG A 199 -0.39 -10.72 4.17
N ALA A 200 -1.47 -10.40 3.46
CA ALA A 200 -2.47 -11.40 3.12
C ALA A 200 -1.95 -12.50 2.18
N LYS A 201 -0.95 -12.20 1.36
CA LYS A 201 -0.32 -13.16 0.45
C LYS A 201 0.71 -14.07 1.11
N GLU A 202 1.31 -13.68 2.23
CA GLU A 202 2.38 -14.44 2.89
C GLU A 202 2.01 -15.86 3.33
N ASN A 203 0.75 -16.14 3.60
CA ASN A 203 0.32 -17.48 4.01
C ASN A 203 -1.05 -17.82 3.40
N ARG A 204 -1.07 -18.65 2.37
CA ARG A 204 -2.30 -19.05 1.67
C ARG A 204 -3.25 -19.91 2.49
N THR A 205 -2.75 -20.64 3.47
CA THR A 205 -3.57 -21.57 4.27
C THR A 205 -4.33 -20.87 5.39
N LYS A 206 -3.84 -19.71 5.84
CA LYS A 206 -4.47 -18.92 6.89
C LYS A 206 -5.66 -18.15 6.34
N LYS A 207 -6.82 -18.30 6.99
CA LYS A 207 -8.00 -17.50 6.65
C LYS A 207 -7.82 -16.06 7.07
N LYS A 208 -8.25 -15.12 6.22
CA LYS A 208 -8.12 -13.69 6.47
C LYS A 208 -9.31 -12.90 5.92
N ALA A 209 -9.51 -11.70 6.49
CA ALA A 209 -10.48 -10.73 6.03
C ALA A 209 -9.80 -9.36 5.90
N ILE A 210 -9.96 -8.72 4.76
CA ILE A 210 -9.56 -7.33 4.52
C ILE A 210 -10.84 -6.51 4.44
N ILE A 211 -11.00 -5.56 5.34
CA ILE A 211 -12.15 -4.68 5.43
C ILE A 211 -11.66 -3.28 5.07
N VAL A 212 -12.19 -2.71 4.02
CA VAL A 212 -11.89 -1.34 3.58
C VAL A 212 -13.15 -0.51 3.76
N ASP A 213 -13.12 0.36 4.75
CA ASP A 213 -14.17 1.35 4.97
C ASP A 213 -13.94 2.54 4.04
N GLU A 214 -15.01 3.19 3.62
CA GLU A 214 -15.00 4.30 2.65
C GLU A 214 -14.15 4.02 1.40
N ILE A 215 -14.34 2.84 0.81
CA ILE A 215 -13.54 2.36 -0.34
C ILE A 215 -13.58 3.31 -1.54
N TRP A 216 -14.60 4.16 -1.64
CA TRP A 216 -14.73 5.17 -2.70
C TRP A 216 -13.54 6.13 -2.75
N GLU A 217 -12.85 6.38 -1.63
CA GLU A 217 -11.61 7.17 -1.62
C GLU A 217 -10.51 6.57 -2.52
N LEU A 218 -10.53 5.25 -2.75
CA LEU A 218 -9.54 4.55 -3.58
C LEU A 218 -10.02 4.27 -5.02
N ILE A 219 -11.34 4.34 -5.28
CA ILE A 219 -11.90 3.99 -6.59
C ILE A 219 -12.80 5.09 -7.18
N GLY A 220 -13.00 6.19 -6.46
CA GLY A 220 -13.81 7.33 -6.85
C GLY A 220 -12.99 8.47 -7.48
N SER A 221 -13.61 9.62 -7.57
CA SER A 221 -13.09 10.81 -8.26
C SER A 221 -11.75 11.35 -7.72
N LYS A 222 -11.45 11.09 -6.44
CA LYS A 222 -10.20 11.51 -5.80
C LYS A 222 -9.01 10.57 -6.09
N SER A 223 -9.28 9.41 -6.66
CA SER A 223 -8.28 8.39 -6.99
C SER A 223 -7.89 8.47 -8.47
N ASN A 224 -7.06 7.54 -8.89
CA ASN A 224 -6.72 7.37 -10.29
C ASN A 224 -6.97 5.92 -10.77
N ALA A 225 -7.00 5.74 -12.09
CA ALA A 225 -7.28 4.46 -12.72
C ALA A 225 -6.32 3.34 -12.25
N LYS A 226 -5.02 3.65 -12.06
CA LYS A 226 -4.01 2.67 -11.66
C LYS A 226 -4.27 2.15 -10.24
N ALA A 227 -4.55 3.05 -9.28
CA ALA A 227 -4.88 2.66 -7.90
C ALA A 227 -6.19 1.86 -7.85
N ALA A 228 -7.22 2.31 -8.57
CA ALA A 228 -8.52 1.63 -8.63
C ALA A 228 -8.40 0.23 -9.26
N GLU A 229 -7.51 0.04 -10.25
CA GLU A 229 -7.24 -1.27 -10.86
C GLU A 229 -6.64 -2.25 -9.87
N ILE A 230 -5.66 -1.82 -9.03
CA ILE A 230 -5.07 -2.63 -7.98
C ILE A 230 -6.12 -3.03 -6.94
N VAL A 231 -6.98 -2.09 -6.53
CA VAL A 231 -8.09 -2.40 -5.62
C VAL A 231 -9.00 -3.46 -6.21
N LEU A 232 -9.40 -3.31 -7.48
CA LEU A 232 -10.25 -4.29 -8.16
C LEU A 232 -9.57 -5.65 -8.27
N GLU A 233 -8.26 -5.69 -8.53
CA GLU A 233 -7.48 -6.93 -8.57
C GLU A 233 -7.53 -7.66 -7.23
N ILE A 234 -7.35 -6.94 -6.11
CA ILE A 234 -7.44 -7.53 -4.76
C ILE A 234 -8.79 -8.22 -4.57
N PHE A 235 -9.90 -7.58 -4.96
CA PHE A 235 -11.23 -8.18 -4.86
C PHE A 235 -11.41 -9.42 -5.74
N LYS A 236 -10.72 -9.49 -6.88
CA LYS A 236 -10.75 -10.67 -7.77
C LYS A 236 -9.98 -11.85 -7.21
N ILE A 237 -8.78 -11.62 -6.66
CA ILE A 237 -7.82 -12.69 -6.42
C ILE A 237 -7.67 -13.09 -4.94
N ILE A 238 -8.07 -12.26 -3.97
CA ILE A 238 -7.84 -12.50 -2.54
C ILE A 238 -8.40 -13.85 -2.06
N ARG A 239 -9.46 -14.32 -2.70
CA ARG A 239 -10.05 -15.65 -2.41
C ARG A 239 -9.04 -16.77 -2.64
N GLY A 240 -8.19 -16.67 -3.65
CA GLY A 240 -7.12 -17.64 -3.94
C GLY A 240 -6.05 -17.72 -2.83
N TYR A 241 -5.99 -16.71 -1.99
CA TYR A 241 -5.10 -16.62 -0.82
C TYR A 241 -5.83 -16.92 0.50
N GLY A 242 -7.00 -17.56 0.47
CA GLY A 242 -7.78 -17.87 1.66
C GLY A 242 -8.43 -16.65 2.31
N GLY A 243 -8.49 -15.53 1.59
CA GLY A 243 -9.00 -14.25 2.07
C GLY A 243 -10.42 -13.93 1.61
N ALA A 244 -11.06 -13.00 2.32
CA ALA A 244 -12.26 -12.30 1.92
C ALA A 244 -12.00 -10.80 1.92
N ALA A 245 -12.43 -10.09 0.88
CA ALA A 245 -12.45 -8.63 0.85
C ALA A 245 -13.86 -8.14 1.13
N ILE A 246 -13.97 -7.12 1.98
CA ILE A 246 -15.22 -6.47 2.37
C ILE A 246 -15.04 -4.98 2.11
N ALA A 247 -15.89 -4.42 1.28
CA ALA A 247 -15.94 -3.00 1.01
C ALA A 247 -17.16 -2.39 1.70
N ALA A 248 -16.97 -1.27 2.37
CA ALA A 248 -18.05 -0.42 2.85
C ALA A 248 -17.96 0.95 2.17
N THR A 249 -19.09 1.54 1.88
CA THR A 249 -19.21 2.89 1.33
C THR A 249 -20.56 3.49 1.72
N GLN A 250 -20.56 4.77 1.99
CA GLN A 250 -21.78 5.57 2.17
C GLN A 250 -22.06 6.47 0.96
N ASP A 251 -21.09 6.65 0.07
CA ASP A 251 -21.24 7.45 -1.15
C ASP A 251 -21.20 6.57 -2.40
N LEU A 252 -22.41 6.33 -2.97
CA LEU A 252 -22.57 5.56 -4.20
C LEU A 252 -22.24 6.39 -5.44
N ASN A 253 -22.38 7.71 -5.41
CA ASN A 253 -22.05 8.55 -6.56
C ASN A 253 -20.54 8.53 -6.81
N ASP A 254 -19.75 8.77 -5.75
CA ASP A 254 -18.29 8.70 -5.86
C ASP A 254 -17.80 7.27 -6.11
N PHE A 255 -18.46 6.26 -5.54
CA PHE A 255 -18.12 4.85 -5.81
C PHE A 255 -18.22 4.49 -7.30
N PHE A 256 -19.09 5.16 -8.06
CA PHE A 256 -19.26 4.96 -9.50
C PHE A 256 -18.69 6.10 -10.36
N SER A 257 -17.95 7.04 -9.81
CA SER A 257 -17.53 8.25 -10.55
C SER A 257 -16.36 8.02 -11.50
N LEU A 258 -15.40 7.16 -11.15
CA LEU A 258 -14.18 6.97 -11.92
C LEU A 258 -14.44 6.05 -13.14
N GLU A 259 -14.05 6.50 -14.34
CA GLU A 259 -14.23 5.77 -15.62
C GLU A 259 -15.64 5.17 -15.79
N ASP A 260 -16.67 6.00 -15.65
CA ASP A 260 -18.08 5.60 -15.79
C ASP A 260 -18.48 4.42 -14.87
N GLY A 261 -17.85 4.33 -13.71
CA GLY A 261 -18.12 3.31 -12.70
C GLY A 261 -17.50 1.95 -12.98
N LYS A 262 -16.56 1.84 -13.88
CA LYS A 262 -15.88 0.58 -14.26
C LYS A 262 -15.39 -0.19 -13.02
N TYR A 263 -14.73 0.48 -12.09
CA TYR A 263 -14.14 -0.13 -10.90
C TYR A 263 -15.20 -0.51 -9.86
N GLY A 264 -16.13 0.40 -9.57
CA GLY A 264 -17.26 0.11 -8.66
C GLY A 264 -18.11 -1.06 -9.15
N LYS A 265 -18.48 -1.06 -10.43
CA LYS A 265 -19.20 -2.18 -11.07
C LYS A 265 -18.37 -3.48 -10.99
N GLY A 266 -17.06 -3.39 -11.22
CA GLY A 266 -16.15 -4.51 -11.12
C GLY A 266 -16.10 -5.12 -9.71
N ILE A 267 -16.04 -4.30 -8.66
CA ILE A 267 -16.08 -4.76 -7.26
C ILE A 267 -17.42 -5.42 -6.96
N ILE A 268 -18.54 -4.77 -7.30
CA ILE A 268 -19.88 -5.33 -7.07
C ILE A 268 -20.05 -6.70 -7.75
N ASN A 269 -19.54 -6.86 -8.97
CA ASN A 269 -19.64 -8.12 -9.70
C ASN A 269 -18.81 -9.24 -9.05
N ASN A 270 -17.70 -8.90 -8.38
CA ASN A 270 -16.87 -9.87 -7.65
C ASN A 270 -17.37 -10.15 -6.22
N CYS A 271 -18.24 -9.29 -5.66
CA CYS A 271 -18.86 -9.51 -4.35
C CYS A 271 -20.08 -10.42 -4.48
N LYS A 272 -20.03 -11.60 -3.86
CA LYS A 272 -21.20 -12.52 -3.81
C LYS A 272 -22.30 -12.02 -2.89
N THR A 273 -21.96 -11.30 -1.82
CA THR A 273 -22.90 -10.77 -0.84
C THR A 273 -22.92 -9.25 -0.95
N LYS A 274 -24.10 -8.68 -1.04
CA LYS A 274 -24.35 -7.24 -1.08
C LYS A 274 -25.35 -6.92 0.02
N ILE A 275 -25.03 -5.93 0.87
CA ILE A 275 -25.85 -5.51 1.99
C ILE A 275 -26.15 -4.03 1.77
N VAL A 276 -27.42 -3.67 1.73
CA VAL A 276 -27.87 -2.27 1.67
C VAL A 276 -28.52 -1.97 3.01
N LEU A 277 -28.04 -0.92 3.67
CA LEU A 277 -28.58 -0.42 4.92
C LEU A 277 -29.40 0.83 4.66
N ASN A 278 -30.49 0.99 5.39
CA ASN A 278 -31.34 2.17 5.35
C ASN A 278 -30.83 3.23 6.32
#